data_5a6952d2273868179fb7bfb7006ce01e
#
_entry.id   5a6952d2273868179fb7bfb7006ce01e
#
_cell.length_a   1.000
_cell.length_b   1.000
_cell.length_c   1.000
_cell.angle_alpha   90.00
_cell.angle_beta   90.00
_cell.angle_gamma   90.00
#
_symmetry.space_group_name_H-M   'P 1'
#
loop_
_entity.id
_entity.type
_entity.pdbx_description
1 polymer ?
#
loop_
_entity_poly.entity_id
_entity_poly.type
_entity_poly.pdbx_seq_one_letter_code
_entity_poly.pdbx_strand_id
1 'polypeptide(L)'
;MRHLQGAYYQHLRWIAIVMAEIEIAIHAKLTPAHLHEVPYIGALFLTSVVLMAAVALALVFRRLEPMAWTVGALVCAGMCVGFLLSRSVGFPDYHESWTSDGNLGLISLPPELIFIATAAEVWHMSRQPRRIVRPYRTISAARF
;
A
#
# COMPACT_ATOMS: atom_id res chain seq x y z
N MET A 1 -4.92 26.09 -6.44
CA MET A 1 -5.17 24.67 -6.73
C MET A 1 -3.92 23.78 -6.65
N ARG A 2 -2.73 24.17 -7.20
CA ARG A 2 -1.50 23.33 -7.13
C ARG A 2 -1.04 23.01 -5.69
N HIS A 3 -1.17 23.94 -4.76
CA HIS A 3 -0.82 23.74 -3.35
C HIS A 3 -1.73 22.72 -2.66
N LEU A 4 -3.03 22.71 -2.98
CA LEU A 4 -4.01 21.78 -2.42
C LEU A 4 -3.77 20.35 -2.92
N GLN A 5 -3.43 20.16 -4.19
CA GLN A 5 -3.07 18.84 -4.72
C GLN A 5 -1.79 18.30 -4.08
N GLY A 6 -0.80 19.17 -3.83
CA GLY A 6 0.42 18.78 -3.13
C GLY A 6 0.16 18.36 -1.68
N ALA A 7 -0.66 19.10 -0.94
CA ALA A 7 -1.03 18.76 0.44
C ALA A 7 -1.83 17.45 0.50
N TYR A 8 -2.82 17.29 -0.39
CA TYR A 8 -3.62 16.06 -0.46
C TYR A 8 -2.75 14.84 -0.75
N TYR A 9 -1.85 14.93 -1.74
CA TYR A 9 -0.89 13.87 -2.03
C TYR A 9 -0.01 13.52 -0.82
N GLN A 10 0.44 14.51 -0.05
CA GLN A 10 1.21 14.28 1.18
C GLN A 10 0.40 13.50 2.21
N HIS A 11 -0.90 13.80 2.38
CA HIS A 11 -1.77 13.05 3.28
C HIS A 11 -1.91 11.58 2.85
N LEU A 12 -2.17 11.32 1.57
CA LEU A 12 -2.23 9.94 1.04
C LEU A 12 -0.94 9.17 1.32
N ARG A 13 0.22 9.81 1.12
CA ARG A 13 1.51 9.20 1.39
C ARG A 13 1.70 8.83 2.86
N TRP A 14 1.35 9.73 3.78
CA TRP A 14 1.44 9.45 5.21
C TRP A 14 0.46 8.36 5.65
N ILE A 15 -0.75 8.35 5.10
CA ILE A 15 -1.72 7.25 5.33
C ILE A 15 -1.09 5.93 4.89
N ALA A 16 -0.53 5.85 3.68
CA ALA A 16 0.10 4.64 3.19
C ALA A 16 1.28 4.16 4.05
N ILE A 17 2.12 5.09 4.53
CA ILE A 17 3.23 4.76 5.44
C ILE A 17 2.68 4.16 6.75
N VAL A 18 1.68 4.79 7.36
CA VAL A 18 1.07 4.28 8.60
C VAL A 18 0.43 2.90 8.39
N MET A 19 -0.26 2.70 7.26
CA MET A 19 -0.84 1.38 6.94
C MET A 19 0.26 0.32 6.76
N ALA A 20 1.36 0.66 6.08
CA ALA A 20 2.50 -0.23 5.93
C ALA A 20 3.13 -0.62 7.29
N GLU A 21 3.29 0.33 8.21
CA GLU A 21 3.81 0.06 9.56
C GLU A 21 2.89 -0.87 10.38
N ILE A 22 1.57 -0.69 10.26
CA ILE A 22 0.59 -1.59 10.90
C ILE A 22 0.73 -3.00 10.34
N GLU A 23 0.85 -3.15 9.02
CA GLU A 23 1.04 -4.44 8.36
C GLU A 23 2.34 -5.11 8.79
N ILE A 24 3.44 -4.37 8.84
CA ILE A 24 4.73 -4.86 9.34
C ILE A 24 4.57 -5.41 10.75
N ALA A 25 3.91 -4.67 11.64
CA ALA A 25 3.73 -5.06 13.03
C ALA A 25 2.90 -6.35 13.17
N ILE A 26 1.79 -6.46 12.43
CA ILE A 26 0.91 -7.64 12.46
C ILE A 26 1.66 -8.86 11.93
N HIS A 27 2.23 -8.77 10.72
CA HIS A 27 2.89 -9.89 10.08
C HIS A 27 4.18 -10.31 10.80
N ALA A 28 4.96 -9.36 11.34
CA ALA A 28 6.12 -9.68 12.16
C ALA A 28 5.74 -10.45 13.44
N LYS A 29 4.60 -10.11 14.05
CA LYS A 29 4.09 -10.82 15.24
C LYS A 29 3.65 -12.25 14.89
N LEU A 30 3.06 -12.48 13.73
CA LEU A 30 2.58 -13.79 13.30
C LEU A 30 3.69 -14.67 12.73
N THR A 31 4.73 -14.09 12.15
CA THR A 31 5.83 -14.81 11.47
C THR A 31 6.44 -15.96 12.31
N PRO A 32 6.80 -15.81 13.61
CA PRO A 32 7.45 -16.89 14.35
C PRO A 32 6.60 -18.15 14.50
N ALA A 33 5.29 -17.99 14.77
CA ALA A 33 4.36 -19.11 14.90
C ALA A 33 4.25 -19.87 13.55
N HIS A 34 4.01 -19.15 12.47
CA HIS A 34 3.86 -19.74 11.14
C HIS A 34 5.16 -20.36 10.61
N LEU A 35 6.33 -19.79 10.92
CA LEU A 35 7.61 -20.44 10.60
C LEU A 35 7.78 -21.78 11.29
N HIS A 36 7.23 -21.92 12.50
CA HIS A 36 7.33 -23.15 13.26
C HIS A 36 6.31 -24.22 12.79
N GLU A 37 5.09 -23.79 12.50
CA GLU A 37 3.98 -24.67 12.10
C GLU A 37 4.11 -25.11 10.65
N VAL A 38 4.24 -24.14 9.73
CA VAL A 38 4.29 -24.36 8.28
C VAL A 38 5.34 -23.42 7.67
N PRO A 39 6.61 -23.85 7.56
CA PRO A 39 7.74 -22.95 7.23
C PRO A 39 7.58 -22.09 6.00
N TYR A 40 6.94 -22.59 4.92
CA TYR A 40 6.74 -21.79 3.70
C TYR A 40 5.73 -20.66 3.90
N ILE A 41 4.70 -20.86 4.74
CA ILE A 41 3.75 -19.80 5.12
C ILE A 41 4.48 -18.73 5.93
N GLY A 42 5.25 -19.13 6.95
CA GLY A 42 6.06 -18.20 7.72
C GLY A 42 7.06 -17.42 6.86
N ALA A 43 7.63 -18.04 5.83
CA ALA A 43 8.49 -17.35 4.85
C ALA A 43 7.73 -16.32 4.01
N LEU A 44 6.47 -16.57 3.64
CA LEU A 44 5.61 -15.58 2.98
C LEU A 44 5.32 -14.39 3.90
N PHE A 45 5.01 -14.62 5.17
CA PHE A 45 4.84 -13.56 6.17
C PHE A 45 6.10 -12.71 6.32
N LEU A 46 7.27 -13.35 6.49
CA LEU A 46 8.55 -12.65 6.58
C LEU A 46 8.83 -11.82 5.31
N THR A 47 8.55 -12.38 4.15
CA THR A 47 8.73 -11.68 2.87
C THR A 47 7.85 -10.44 2.79
N SER A 48 6.58 -10.53 3.22
CA SER A 48 5.68 -9.36 3.25
C SER A 48 6.20 -8.27 4.20
N VAL A 49 6.72 -8.64 5.38
CA VAL A 49 7.35 -7.71 6.33
C VAL A 49 8.51 -6.96 5.68
N VAL A 50 9.43 -7.68 5.02
CA VAL A 50 10.61 -7.07 4.37
C VAL A 50 10.20 -6.16 3.23
N LEU A 51 9.25 -6.60 2.39
CA LEU A 51 8.77 -5.80 1.26
C LEU A 51 8.03 -4.56 1.72
N MET A 52 7.14 -4.66 2.71
CA MET A 52 6.42 -3.51 3.24
C MET A 52 7.35 -2.52 3.95
N ALA A 53 8.39 -2.99 4.65
CA ALA A 53 9.43 -2.11 5.21
C ALA A 53 10.19 -1.35 4.11
N ALA A 54 10.56 -2.02 3.03
CA ALA A 54 11.19 -1.38 1.88
C ALA A 54 10.25 -0.34 1.21
N VAL A 55 8.95 -0.66 1.09
CA VAL A 55 7.92 0.25 0.58
C VAL A 55 7.79 1.48 1.47
N ALA A 56 7.67 1.32 2.80
CA ALA A 56 7.57 2.42 3.74
C ALA A 56 8.80 3.35 3.63
N LEU A 57 10.01 2.80 3.61
CA LEU A 57 11.25 3.56 3.44
C LEU A 57 11.28 4.29 2.09
N ALA A 58 10.89 3.63 1.00
CA ALA A 58 10.86 4.25 -0.32
C ALA A 58 9.85 5.41 -0.40
N LEU A 59 8.70 5.30 0.28
CA LEU A 59 7.73 6.38 0.41
C LEU A 59 8.28 7.54 1.26
N VAL A 60 9.02 7.27 2.33
CA VAL A 60 9.66 8.30 3.15
C VAL A 60 10.70 9.08 2.34
N PHE A 61 11.62 8.39 1.69
CA PHE A 61 12.73 9.01 0.95
C PHE A 61 12.36 9.50 -0.46
N ARG A 62 11.18 9.21 -0.97
CA ARG A 62 10.62 9.69 -2.25
C ARG A 62 11.40 9.28 -3.51
N ARG A 63 12.51 8.60 -3.37
CA ARG A 63 13.43 8.33 -4.50
C ARG A 63 12.90 7.25 -5.45
N LEU A 64 12.13 6.28 -4.90
CA LEU A 64 11.53 5.16 -5.62
C LEU A 64 10.00 5.16 -5.48
N GLU A 65 9.41 6.32 -5.25
CA GLU A 65 8.00 6.50 -4.90
C GLU A 65 7.02 5.83 -5.90
N PRO A 66 7.17 5.94 -7.23
CA PRO A 66 6.25 5.26 -8.16
C PRO A 66 6.31 3.74 -8.04
N MET A 67 7.51 3.20 -7.79
CA MET A 67 7.73 1.76 -7.59
C MET A 67 7.16 1.30 -6.25
N ALA A 68 7.32 2.12 -5.19
CA ALA A 68 6.78 1.84 -3.87
C ALA A 68 5.25 1.69 -3.87
N TRP A 69 4.53 2.58 -4.58
CA TRP A 69 3.07 2.47 -4.73
C TRP A 69 2.65 1.19 -5.41
N THR A 70 3.36 0.79 -6.47
CA THR A 70 3.04 -0.43 -7.22
C THR A 70 3.35 -1.69 -6.41
N VAL A 71 4.55 -1.78 -5.85
CA VAL A 71 4.97 -2.94 -5.06
C VAL A 71 4.10 -3.08 -3.81
N GLY A 72 3.86 -1.99 -3.07
CA GLY A 72 3.03 -2.01 -1.87
C GLY A 72 1.60 -2.47 -2.17
N ALA A 73 0.97 -1.95 -3.23
CA ALA A 73 -0.38 -2.39 -3.63
C ALA A 73 -0.43 -3.87 -4.03
N LEU A 74 0.60 -4.38 -4.72
CA LEU A 74 0.69 -5.80 -5.08
C LEU A 74 0.90 -6.70 -3.85
N VAL A 75 1.73 -6.28 -2.90
CA VAL A 75 1.95 -7.03 -1.66
C VAL A 75 0.66 -7.06 -0.83
N CYS A 76 0.00 -5.91 -0.63
CA CYS A 76 -1.29 -5.86 0.08
C CYS A 76 -2.36 -6.72 -0.61
N ALA A 77 -2.47 -6.66 -1.94
CA ALA A 77 -3.40 -7.51 -2.69
C ALA A 77 -3.07 -9.00 -2.51
N GLY A 78 -1.79 -9.36 -2.54
CA GLY A 78 -1.32 -10.72 -2.28
C GLY A 78 -1.67 -11.20 -0.87
N MET A 79 -1.52 -10.36 0.15
CA MET A 79 -1.90 -10.65 1.53
C MET A 79 -3.41 -10.86 1.67
N CYS A 80 -4.25 -9.97 1.09
CA CYS A 80 -5.71 -10.16 1.04
C CYS A 80 -6.10 -11.49 0.39
N VAL A 81 -5.50 -11.81 -0.76
CA VAL A 81 -5.75 -13.08 -1.47
C VAL A 81 -5.30 -14.27 -0.63
N GLY A 82 -4.10 -14.21 -0.05
CA GLY A 82 -3.56 -15.24 0.84
C GLY A 82 -4.47 -15.49 2.04
N PHE A 83 -4.95 -14.42 2.68
CA PHE A 83 -5.92 -14.50 3.78
C PHE A 83 -7.19 -15.23 3.36
N LEU A 84 -7.79 -14.86 2.23
CA LEU A 84 -9.02 -15.49 1.73
C LEU A 84 -8.79 -16.95 1.37
N LEU A 85 -7.68 -17.27 0.70
CA LEU A 85 -7.35 -18.63 0.30
C LEU A 85 -7.10 -19.54 1.50
N SER A 86 -6.35 -19.09 2.51
CA SER A 86 -6.06 -19.89 3.70
C SER A 86 -7.33 -20.30 4.47
N ARG A 87 -8.40 -19.50 4.38
CA ARG A 87 -9.68 -19.70 5.10
C ARG A 87 -10.80 -20.28 4.26
N SER A 88 -10.59 -20.41 2.95
CA SER A 88 -11.57 -21.01 2.03
C SER A 88 -11.15 -22.39 1.55
N VAL A 89 -10.22 -22.46 0.59
CA VAL A 89 -9.74 -23.71 -0.01
C VAL A 89 -8.53 -24.29 0.73
N GLY A 90 -7.84 -23.47 1.54
CA GLY A 90 -6.58 -23.82 2.18
C GLY A 90 -5.38 -23.79 1.23
N PHE A 91 -4.19 -23.90 1.82
CA PHE A 91 -2.94 -24.18 1.13
C PHE A 91 -2.50 -25.62 1.46
N PRO A 92 -1.52 -26.21 0.76
CA PRO A 92 -0.98 -27.50 1.13
C PRO A 92 -0.54 -27.50 2.61
N ASP A 93 -1.08 -28.45 3.38
CA ASP A 93 -0.84 -28.61 4.81
C ASP A 93 -1.14 -27.38 5.69
N TYR A 94 -1.94 -26.43 5.18
CA TYR A 94 -2.29 -25.21 5.89
C TYR A 94 -3.73 -24.76 5.60
N HIS A 95 -4.55 -24.76 6.64
CA HIS A 95 -5.92 -24.25 6.60
C HIS A 95 -6.26 -23.59 7.94
N GLU A 96 -6.75 -22.37 7.90
CA GLU A 96 -7.07 -21.61 9.08
C GLU A 96 -8.57 -21.37 9.26
N SER A 97 -8.99 -21.22 10.50
CA SER A 97 -10.32 -20.73 10.81
C SER A 97 -10.38 -19.21 10.65
N TRP A 98 -11.60 -18.66 10.52
CA TRP A 98 -11.81 -17.21 10.38
C TRP A 98 -11.35 -16.40 11.60
N THR A 99 -11.27 -17.05 12.77
CA THR A 99 -10.92 -16.42 14.06
C THR A 99 -9.59 -16.90 14.62
N SER A 100 -8.78 -17.63 13.83
CA SER A 100 -7.43 -18.01 14.23
C SER A 100 -6.56 -16.76 14.47
N ASP A 101 -5.42 -16.94 15.14
CA ASP A 101 -4.46 -15.89 15.45
C ASP A 101 -5.00 -14.70 16.25
N GLY A 102 -6.05 -14.94 17.07
CA GLY A 102 -6.68 -13.88 17.84
C GLY A 102 -7.28 -12.76 16.97
N ASN A 103 -7.79 -13.11 15.78
CA ASN A 103 -8.34 -12.22 14.76
C ASN A 103 -7.31 -11.26 14.10
N LEU A 104 -6.01 -11.43 14.30
CA LEU A 104 -5.00 -10.54 13.70
C LEU A 104 -5.07 -10.57 12.18
N GLY A 105 -5.35 -11.70 11.56
CA GLY A 105 -5.57 -11.79 10.12
C GLY A 105 -6.79 -10.99 9.62
N LEU A 106 -7.87 -10.90 10.41
CA LEU A 106 -9.02 -10.02 10.08
C LEU A 106 -8.66 -8.54 10.28
N ILE A 107 -7.83 -8.24 11.29
CA ILE A 107 -7.41 -6.87 11.61
C ILE A 107 -6.43 -6.34 10.54
N SER A 108 -5.70 -7.21 9.82
CA SER A 108 -4.82 -6.78 8.73
C SER A 108 -5.57 -6.34 7.47
N LEU A 109 -6.77 -6.83 7.20
CA LEU A 109 -7.52 -6.49 5.99
C LEU A 109 -7.81 -4.97 5.81
N PRO A 110 -8.27 -4.23 6.83
CA PRO A 110 -8.50 -2.80 6.68
C PRO A 110 -7.26 -2.00 6.25
N PRO A 111 -6.07 -2.11 6.88
CA PRO A 111 -4.89 -1.40 6.42
C PRO A 111 -4.41 -1.83 5.02
N GLU A 112 -4.51 -3.11 4.64
CA GLU A 112 -4.23 -3.58 3.28
C GLU A 112 -5.12 -2.89 2.25
N LEU A 113 -6.44 -2.88 2.48
CA LEU A 113 -7.41 -2.24 1.60
C LEU A 113 -7.23 -0.71 1.52
N ILE A 114 -6.92 -0.06 2.65
CA ILE A 114 -6.63 1.37 2.68
C ILE A 114 -5.36 1.68 1.88
N PHE A 115 -4.30 0.86 2.00
CA PHE A 115 -3.09 1.04 1.19
C PHE A 115 -3.39 0.92 -0.30
N ILE A 116 -4.14 -0.11 -0.72
CA ILE A 116 -4.55 -0.32 -2.12
C ILE A 116 -5.36 0.89 -2.62
N ALA A 117 -6.34 1.36 -1.85
CA ALA A 117 -7.17 2.51 -2.20
C ALA A 117 -6.34 3.79 -2.36
N THR A 118 -5.39 4.05 -1.46
CA THR A 118 -4.49 5.21 -1.56
C THR A 118 -3.58 5.13 -2.78
N ALA A 119 -3.06 3.95 -3.11
CA ALA A 119 -2.28 3.74 -4.31
C ALA A 119 -3.10 3.97 -5.59
N ALA A 120 -4.33 3.46 -5.63
CA ALA A 120 -5.25 3.68 -6.76
C ALA A 120 -5.55 5.16 -6.96
N GLU A 121 -5.78 5.92 -5.89
CA GLU A 121 -6.01 7.37 -5.95
C GLU A 121 -4.78 8.11 -6.48
N VAL A 122 -3.59 7.76 -6.03
CA VAL A 122 -2.33 8.35 -6.53
C VAL A 122 -2.17 8.06 -8.03
N TRP A 123 -2.47 6.85 -8.51
CA TRP A 123 -2.43 6.53 -9.93
C TRP A 123 -3.48 7.30 -10.71
N HIS A 124 -4.70 7.44 -10.17
CA HIS A 124 -5.75 8.25 -10.79
C HIS A 124 -5.29 9.71 -10.96
N MET A 125 -4.75 10.31 -9.90
CA MET A 125 -4.21 11.67 -9.93
C MET A 125 -3.08 11.84 -10.95
N SER A 126 -2.22 10.84 -11.10
CA SER A 126 -1.08 10.88 -12.04
C SER A 126 -1.50 10.82 -13.51
N ARG A 127 -2.65 10.22 -13.79
CA ARG A 127 -3.21 10.09 -15.15
C ARG A 127 -4.04 11.30 -15.61
N GLN A 128 -4.39 12.20 -14.70
CA GLN A 128 -5.16 13.38 -15.07
C GLN A 128 -4.31 14.32 -15.96
N PRO A 129 -4.77 14.68 -17.17
CA PRO A 129 -4.02 15.58 -18.05
C PRO A 129 -3.79 16.90 -17.34
N ARG A 130 -2.53 17.34 -17.28
CA ARG A 130 -2.18 18.67 -16.77
C ARG A 130 -2.90 19.70 -17.66
N ARG A 131 -3.97 20.30 -17.17
CA ARG A 131 -4.59 21.44 -17.85
C ARG A 131 -3.52 22.53 -17.96
N ILE A 132 -2.96 22.67 -19.16
CA ILE A 132 -2.07 23.78 -19.49
C ILE A 132 -2.95 25.02 -19.50
N VAL A 133 -2.98 25.76 -18.41
CA VAL A 133 -3.53 27.10 -18.41
C VAL A 133 -2.56 27.94 -19.27
N ARG A 134 -2.91 28.10 -20.57
CA ARG A 134 -2.18 29.04 -21.42
C ARG A 134 -2.24 30.42 -20.74
N PRO A 135 -1.07 31.04 -20.44
CA PRO A 135 -1.10 32.39 -19.93
C PRO A 135 -1.81 33.26 -20.99
N TYR A 136 -2.81 34.01 -20.55
CA TYR A 136 -3.44 35.03 -21.39
C TYR A 136 -2.32 35.94 -21.90
N ARG A 137 -2.06 35.87 -23.22
CA ARG A 137 -1.17 36.80 -23.90
C ARG A 137 -1.89 38.14 -23.87
N THR A 138 -1.56 38.98 -22.90
CA THR A 138 -1.96 40.39 -22.90
C THR A 138 -1.42 41.00 -24.19
N ILE A 139 -2.31 41.17 -25.16
CA ILE A 139 -2.01 41.99 -26.32
C ILE A 139 -1.91 43.42 -25.80
N SER A 140 -0.68 43.84 -25.58
CA SER A 140 -0.38 45.27 -25.34
C SER A 140 -0.77 45.98 -26.64
N ALA A 141 -1.93 46.67 -26.61
CA ALA A 141 -2.29 47.57 -27.64
C ALA A 141 -1.29 48.72 -27.60
N ALA A 142 -0.31 48.68 -28.48
CA ALA A 142 0.50 49.86 -28.79
C ALA A 142 -0.47 50.90 -29.32
N ARG A 143 -0.69 51.96 -28.53
CA ARG A 143 -1.32 53.19 -29.02
C ARG A 143 -0.24 54.00 -29.71
N PHE A 144 -0.48 54.28 -30.95
CA PHE A 144 0.16 55.35 -31.65
C PHE A 144 -0.37 56.69 -31.13
#